data_ea176308905e15dc5b1cb419cdb83299
#
_entry.id   ea176308905e15dc5b1cb419cdb83299
#
_cell.length_a   1.000
_cell.length_b   1.000
_cell.length_c   1.000
_cell.angle_alpha   90.00
_cell.angle_beta   90.00
_cell.angle_gamma   90.00
#
_symmetry.space_group_name_H-M   'P 1'
#
loop_
_entity.id
_entity.type
_entity.pdbx_description
1 polymer ?
#
loop_
_entity_poly.entity_id
_entity_poly.type
_entity_poly.pdbx_seq_one_letter_code
_entity_poly.pdbx_strand_id
1 'polypeptide(L)'
;HLVAKHARHPRPHELLYGPPLGLPVLREAVAEYLRTSRAVHCEAGQIMITSGSQQAIGIAARVLLDPGSAVWVEEPGYGGAHEPLRRAGGRLVPVPVDGDGFDVAAGVALEPRARAAYLTPSHQYPLGATMTAARRLQALAWAQSSGAWIFEDDYDSEYRYGNQPIASLQGLDGDARVVYIGTFSKVLFPALRVGYMAIPADLVARFVAVRAAMDICPPSLVQATLAEFLRAGHFARHLRKMRALYAERRSVLVASLEEELGDRLILLGDQAGMHLVAAFKDDVDDRLLAETAARQGLWTMPLSSCYLGPPARRGLVLGYGGTGKQLIPASVSRLRAVLEALQNQRRRSSSLSP
;
A
#
# COMPACT_ATOMS: atom_id res chain seq x y z
N HIS A 1 2.83 -27.34 -1.19
CA HIS A 1 2.26 -28.46 -1.96
C HIS A 1 1.97 -28.04 -3.42
N LEU A 2 1.18 -26.99 -3.67
CA LEU A 2 0.81 -26.55 -5.03
C LEU A 2 2.03 -26.18 -5.90
N VAL A 3 3.01 -25.43 -5.37
CA VAL A 3 4.26 -25.14 -6.09
C VAL A 3 4.96 -26.42 -6.55
N ALA A 4 5.09 -27.41 -5.65
CA ALA A 4 5.71 -28.69 -5.98
C ALA A 4 4.90 -29.48 -7.03
N LYS A 5 3.57 -29.40 -7.02
CA LYS A 5 2.69 -30.00 -8.02
C LYS A 5 2.99 -29.43 -9.42
N HIS A 6 2.93 -28.11 -9.57
CA HIS A 6 3.17 -27.42 -10.84
C HIS A 6 4.63 -27.55 -11.32
N ALA A 7 5.60 -27.55 -10.39
CA ALA A 7 7.01 -27.71 -10.77
C ALA A 7 7.36 -29.12 -11.25
N ARG A 8 6.68 -30.18 -10.74
CA ARG A 8 6.92 -31.56 -11.18
C ARG A 8 6.26 -31.89 -12.52
N HIS A 9 5.15 -31.26 -12.83
CA HIS A 9 4.36 -31.54 -14.03
C HIS A 9 3.97 -30.24 -14.75
N PRO A 10 4.96 -29.47 -15.25
CA PRO A 10 4.68 -28.25 -15.99
C PRO A 10 3.99 -28.59 -17.32
N ARG A 11 3.02 -27.82 -17.69
CA ARG A 11 2.40 -27.94 -19.01
C ARG A 11 3.35 -27.36 -20.07
N PRO A 12 3.36 -27.89 -21.32
CA PRO A 12 4.30 -27.42 -22.35
C PRO A 12 4.30 -25.90 -22.53
N HIS A 13 3.14 -25.26 -22.53
CA HIS A 13 3.01 -23.81 -22.69
C HIS A 13 3.51 -22.99 -21.48
N GLU A 14 3.66 -23.61 -20.30
CA GLU A 14 4.20 -22.96 -19.10
C GLU A 14 5.74 -22.88 -19.13
N LEU A 15 6.38 -23.62 -20.05
CA LEU A 15 7.82 -23.61 -20.28
C LEU A 15 8.24 -22.62 -21.38
N LEU A 16 7.29 -21.99 -22.05
CA LEU A 16 7.54 -20.99 -23.09
C LEU A 16 7.32 -19.57 -22.54
N TYR A 17 7.70 -18.57 -23.31
CA TYR A 17 7.31 -17.19 -23.03
C TYR A 17 5.78 -17.07 -23.04
N GLY A 18 5.24 -16.55 -21.95
CA GLY A 18 3.83 -16.33 -21.80
C GLY A 18 3.37 -14.98 -22.36
N PRO A 19 2.05 -14.70 -22.31
CA PRO A 19 1.53 -13.39 -22.70
C PRO A 19 2.00 -12.28 -21.75
N PRO A 20 2.28 -11.06 -22.24
CA PRO A 20 2.69 -9.92 -21.42
C PRO A 20 1.72 -9.57 -20.29
N LEU A 21 0.42 -9.79 -20.49
CA LEU A 21 -0.61 -9.62 -19.44
C LEU A 21 -0.52 -10.66 -18.33
N GLY A 22 0.19 -11.76 -18.52
CA GLY A 22 0.22 -12.91 -17.62
C GLY A 22 -0.74 -14.03 -18.04
N LEU A 23 -0.68 -15.15 -17.33
CA LEU A 23 -1.46 -16.35 -17.65
C LEU A 23 -2.98 -16.08 -17.59
N PRO A 24 -3.76 -16.49 -18.62
CA PRO A 24 -5.20 -16.29 -18.63
C PRO A 24 -5.89 -16.83 -17.38
N VAL A 25 -5.50 -18.03 -16.93
CA VAL A 25 -6.10 -18.68 -15.75
C VAL A 25 -5.95 -17.87 -14.46
N LEU A 26 -4.85 -17.11 -14.30
CA LEU A 26 -4.67 -16.24 -13.13
C LEU A 26 -5.43 -14.93 -13.31
N ARG A 27 -5.42 -14.35 -14.52
CA ARG A 27 -6.18 -13.13 -14.82
C ARG A 27 -7.68 -13.30 -14.58
N GLU A 28 -8.25 -14.44 -15.01
CA GLU A 28 -9.65 -14.81 -14.75
C GLU A 28 -9.93 -14.90 -13.24
N ALA A 29 -9.07 -15.62 -12.49
CA ALA A 29 -9.23 -15.77 -11.05
C ALA A 29 -9.11 -14.43 -10.31
N VAL A 30 -8.20 -13.54 -10.74
CA VAL A 30 -8.05 -12.20 -10.16
C VAL A 30 -9.25 -11.32 -10.50
N ALA A 31 -9.73 -11.33 -11.74
CA ALA A 31 -10.91 -10.55 -12.13
C ALA A 31 -12.16 -10.97 -11.33
N GLU A 32 -12.40 -12.26 -11.18
CA GLU A 32 -13.48 -12.78 -10.34
C GLU A 32 -13.36 -12.34 -8.89
N TYR A 33 -12.15 -12.46 -8.31
CA TYR A 33 -11.86 -12.01 -6.96
C TYR A 33 -12.13 -10.51 -6.79
N LEU A 34 -11.67 -9.67 -7.70
CA LEU A 34 -11.84 -8.22 -7.64
C LEU A 34 -13.29 -7.79 -7.74
N ARG A 35 -14.07 -8.39 -8.66
CA ARG A 35 -15.51 -8.10 -8.80
C ARG A 35 -16.27 -8.43 -7.52
N THR A 36 -15.95 -9.57 -6.89
CA THR A 36 -16.69 -10.05 -5.71
C THR A 36 -16.26 -9.39 -4.41
N SER A 37 -14.97 -9.04 -4.28
CA SER A 37 -14.42 -8.54 -3.00
C SER A 37 -14.25 -7.02 -2.94
N ARG A 38 -14.09 -6.36 -4.08
CA ARG A 38 -13.75 -4.93 -4.16
C ARG A 38 -14.68 -4.11 -5.05
N ALA A 39 -15.69 -4.74 -5.63
CA ALA A 39 -16.60 -4.14 -6.62
C ALA A 39 -15.86 -3.51 -7.82
N VAL A 40 -14.64 -3.97 -8.14
CA VAL A 40 -13.87 -3.50 -9.30
C VAL A 40 -14.57 -3.95 -10.58
N HIS A 41 -14.86 -3.02 -11.47
CA HIS A 41 -15.46 -3.30 -12.77
C HIS A 41 -14.36 -3.67 -13.76
N CYS A 42 -14.11 -4.96 -13.95
CA CYS A 42 -13.09 -5.44 -14.88
C CYS A 42 -13.39 -6.81 -15.45
N GLU A 43 -12.90 -7.06 -16.66
CA GLU A 43 -12.83 -8.35 -17.31
C GLU A 43 -11.41 -8.91 -17.27
N ALA A 44 -11.23 -10.22 -17.44
CA ALA A 44 -9.92 -10.86 -17.43
C ALA A 44 -8.95 -10.27 -18.48
N GLY A 45 -9.48 -9.72 -19.59
CA GLY A 45 -8.72 -9.02 -20.62
C GLY A 45 -8.04 -7.72 -20.13
N GLN A 46 -8.58 -7.12 -19.09
CA GLN A 46 -8.09 -5.87 -18.48
C GLN A 46 -7.10 -6.12 -17.32
N ILE A 47 -6.92 -7.36 -16.89
CA ILE A 47 -5.99 -7.70 -15.81
C ILE A 47 -4.59 -7.91 -16.37
N MET A 48 -3.61 -7.20 -15.78
CA MET A 48 -2.18 -7.44 -16.01
C MET A 48 -1.51 -7.92 -14.72
N ILE A 49 -0.85 -9.07 -14.80
CA ILE A 49 -0.06 -9.62 -13.68
C ILE A 49 1.32 -8.94 -13.68
N THR A 50 1.78 -8.52 -12.51
CA THR A 50 3.04 -7.78 -12.32
C THR A 50 3.92 -8.42 -11.26
N SER A 51 5.18 -7.99 -11.19
CA SER A 51 6.12 -8.37 -10.12
C SER A 51 5.91 -7.55 -8.83
N GLY A 52 4.66 -7.24 -8.50
CA GLY A 52 4.23 -6.42 -7.37
C GLY A 52 3.88 -4.98 -7.77
N SER A 53 3.39 -4.18 -6.80
CA SER A 53 2.91 -2.81 -7.03
C SER A 53 3.97 -1.87 -7.60
N GLN A 54 5.25 -2.03 -7.25
CA GLN A 54 6.35 -1.23 -7.80
C GLN A 54 6.41 -1.29 -9.33
N GLN A 55 6.29 -2.50 -9.91
CA GLN A 55 6.26 -2.65 -11.35
C GLN A 55 4.96 -2.12 -11.94
N ALA A 56 3.82 -2.36 -11.28
CA ALA A 56 2.53 -1.84 -11.70
C ALA A 56 2.53 -0.30 -11.80
N ILE A 57 3.00 0.39 -10.76
CA ILE A 57 3.15 1.85 -10.74
C ILE A 57 4.08 2.32 -11.87
N GLY A 58 5.23 1.65 -12.03
CA GLY A 58 6.22 2.01 -13.06
C GLY A 58 5.70 1.83 -14.50
N ILE A 59 4.89 0.80 -14.77
CA ILE A 59 4.24 0.59 -16.08
C ILE A 59 3.17 1.66 -16.29
N ALA A 60 2.26 1.86 -15.32
CA ALA A 60 1.19 2.84 -15.40
C ALA A 60 1.75 4.26 -15.63
N ALA A 61 2.80 4.63 -14.91
CA ALA A 61 3.47 5.91 -15.08
C ALA A 61 4.06 6.09 -16.49
N ARG A 62 4.75 5.07 -17.03
CA ARG A 62 5.31 5.13 -18.40
C ARG A 62 4.26 5.21 -19.50
N VAL A 63 3.07 4.66 -19.27
CA VAL A 63 1.98 4.70 -20.26
C VAL A 63 1.23 6.04 -20.22
N LEU A 64 1.09 6.64 -19.03
CA LEU A 64 0.12 7.71 -18.78
C LEU A 64 0.75 9.07 -18.53
N LEU A 65 2.08 9.14 -18.24
CA LEU A 65 2.77 10.38 -17.94
C LEU A 65 3.72 10.75 -19.08
N ASP A 66 3.73 12.02 -19.40
CA ASP A 66 4.77 12.66 -20.21
C ASP A 66 5.87 13.23 -19.29
N PRO A 67 7.11 13.41 -19.76
CA PRO A 67 8.17 14.06 -18.99
C PRO A 67 7.72 15.44 -18.46
N GLY A 68 7.90 15.66 -17.16
CA GLY A 68 7.47 16.89 -16.47
C GLY A 68 6.02 16.90 -15.99
N SER A 69 5.22 15.86 -16.29
CA SER A 69 3.84 15.75 -15.80
C SER A 69 3.78 15.86 -14.29
N ALA A 70 2.95 16.76 -13.77
CA ALA A 70 2.68 16.83 -12.34
C ALA A 70 1.83 15.63 -11.90
N VAL A 71 2.24 15.02 -10.78
CA VAL A 71 1.56 13.87 -10.17
C VAL A 71 1.31 14.18 -8.70
N TRP A 72 0.05 14.22 -8.30
CA TRP A 72 -0.31 14.32 -6.89
C TRP A 72 0.07 13.03 -6.17
N VAL A 73 0.69 13.17 -5.01
CA VAL A 73 1.00 12.07 -4.09
C VAL A 73 0.57 12.45 -2.69
N GLU A 74 0.15 11.46 -1.91
CA GLU A 74 -0.23 11.65 -0.51
C GLU A 74 0.94 12.17 0.33
N GLU A 75 0.67 13.08 1.29
CA GLU A 75 1.65 13.66 2.20
C GLU A 75 1.13 13.64 3.66
N PRO A 76 1.63 12.76 4.52
CA PRO A 76 2.63 11.73 4.24
C PRO A 76 2.09 10.61 3.34
N GLY A 77 2.99 9.92 2.62
CA GLY A 77 2.60 8.90 1.66
C GLY A 77 3.58 7.74 1.53
N TYR A 78 3.26 6.82 0.65
CA TYR A 78 4.10 5.66 0.38
C TYR A 78 5.33 6.03 -0.46
N GLY A 79 6.48 6.16 0.19
CA GLY A 79 7.75 6.52 -0.48
C GLY A 79 8.16 5.57 -1.61
N GLY A 80 7.71 4.31 -1.56
CA GLY A 80 7.97 3.34 -2.63
C GLY A 80 7.31 3.69 -3.96
N ALA A 81 6.28 4.53 -4.01
CA ALA A 81 5.69 5.01 -5.25
C ALA A 81 6.49 6.17 -5.88
N HIS A 82 7.25 6.89 -5.09
CA HIS A 82 7.90 8.13 -5.54
C HIS A 82 8.93 7.88 -6.64
N GLU A 83 9.78 6.88 -6.46
CA GLU A 83 10.86 6.61 -7.42
C GLU A 83 10.34 6.08 -8.78
N PRO A 84 9.41 5.12 -8.86
CA PRO A 84 8.80 4.74 -10.12
C PRO A 84 8.15 5.90 -10.87
N LEU A 85 7.46 6.80 -10.16
CA LEU A 85 6.83 7.99 -10.74
C LEU A 85 7.87 8.97 -11.28
N ARG A 86 8.94 9.28 -10.50
CA ARG A 86 10.05 10.16 -10.94
C ARG A 86 10.80 9.59 -12.13
N ARG A 87 11.09 8.28 -12.14
CA ARG A 87 11.79 7.62 -13.26
C ARG A 87 10.98 7.60 -14.56
N ALA A 88 9.66 7.71 -14.46
CA ALA A 88 8.79 7.89 -15.62
C ALA A 88 8.69 9.37 -16.07
N GLY A 89 9.43 10.29 -15.43
CA GLY A 89 9.43 11.71 -15.73
C GLY A 89 8.42 12.53 -14.94
N GLY A 90 7.70 11.93 -13.97
CA GLY A 90 6.72 12.64 -13.16
C GLY A 90 7.35 13.59 -12.14
N ARG A 91 6.78 14.80 -12.01
CA ARG A 91 7.06 15.76 -10.96
C ARG A 91 6.06 15.57 -9.82
N LEU A 92 6.54 15.13 -8.66
CA LEU A 92 5.69 14.85 -7.51
C LEU A 92 5.20 16.16 -6.88
N VAL A 93 3.91 16.21 -6.57
CA VAL A 93 3.24 17.30 -5.86
C VAL A 93 2.66 16.69 -4.59
N PRO A 94 3.27 16.94 -3.41
CA PRO A 94 2.78 16.42 -2.14
C PRO A 94 1.50 17.12 -1.73
N VAL A 95 0.42 16.35 -1.54
CA VAL A 95 -0.91 16.84 -1.17
C VAL A 95 -1.28 16.30 0.20
N PRO A 96 -1.74 17.15 1.13
CA PRO A 96 -2.07 16.75 2.48
C PRO A 96 -3.13 15.64 2.56
N VAL A 97 -3.00 14.82 3.61
CA VAL A 97 -4.00 13.83 4.01
C VAL A 97 -4.54 14.23 5.39
N ASP A 98 -5.85 14.23 5.54
CA ASP A 98 -6.56 14.49 6.78
C ASP A 98 -7.37 13.27 7.26
N GLY A 99 -8.29 13.45 8.21
CA GLY A 99 -9.16 12.39 8.71
C GLY A 99 -10.12 11.81 7.67
N ASP A 100 -10.45 12.58 6.63
CA ASP A 100 -11.29 12.16 5.50
C ASP A 100 -10.49 11.55 4.34
N GLY A 101 -9.17 11.44 4.48
CA GLY A 101 -8.24 10.94 3.47
C GLY A 101 -7.56 12.05 2.67
N PHE A 102 -7.27 11.78 1.41
CA PHE A 102 -6.58 12.71 0.50
C PHE A 102 -7.37 14.01 0.27
N ASP A 103 -6.74 15.18 0.44
CA ASP A 103 -7.36 16.48 0.25
C ASP A 103 -7.33 16.93 -1.22
N VAL A 104 -8.40 16.62 -1.95
CA VAL A 104 -8.53 16.98 -3.37
C VAL A 104 -8.52 18.48 -3.59
N ALA A 105 -9.12 19.27 -2.69
CA ALA A 105 -9.18 20.73 -2.80
C ALA A 105 -7.79 21.36 -2.66
N ALA A 106 -7.00 20.86 -1.69
CA ALA A 106 -5.60 21.27 -1.56
C ALA A 106 -4.78 20.86 -2.80
N GLY A 107 -5.02 19.67 -3.36
CA GLY A 107 -4.38 19.25 -4.61
C GLY A 107 -4.65 20.21 -5.77
N VAL A 108 -5.90 20.60 -5.96
CA VAL A 108 -6.30 21.58 -6.99
C VAL A 108 -5.65 22.94 -6.75
N ALA A 109 -5.55 23.39 -5.50
CA ALA A 109 -4.92 24.66 -5.16
C ALA A 109 -3.40 24.64 -5.41
N LEU A 110 -2.73 23.51 -5.13
CA LEU A 110 -1.28 23.34 -5.32
C LEU A 110 -0.89 23.17 -6.79
N GLU A 111 -1.62 22.37 -7.54
CA GLU A 111 -1.32 22.09 -8.95
C GLU A 111 -2.61 21.66 -9.69
N PRO A 112 -3.38 22.60 -10.23
CA PRO A 112 -4.66 22.31 -10.90
C PRO A 112 -4.50 21.51 -12.20
N ARG A 113 -3.31 21.49 -12.79
CA ARG A 113 -3.00 20.81 -14.05
C ARG A 113 -2.28 19.48 -13.84
N ALA A 114 -2.42 18.87 -12.66
CA ALA A 114 -1.83 17.56 -12.42
C ALA A 114 -2.39 16.53 -13.42
N ARG A 115 -1.48 15.70 -13.95
CA ARG A 115 -1.82 14.66 -14.94
C ARG A 115 -2.30 13.36 -14.29
N ALA A 116 -1.89 13.12 -13.05
CA ALA A 116 -2.31 11.95 -12.29
C ALA A 116 -2.29 12.21 -10.78
N ALA A 117 -2.98 11.32 -10.04
CA ALA A 117 -2.88 11.19 -8.60
C ALA A 117 -2.57 9.74 -8.23
N TYR A 118 -1.61 9.53 -7.32
CA TYR A 118 -1.36 8.23 -6.68
C TYR A 118 -1.98 8.23 -5.29
N LEU A 119 -2.94 7.34 -5.06
CA LEU A 119 -3.78 7.31 -3.87
C LEU A 119 -3.84 5.91 -3.25
N THR A 120 -3.94 5.85 -1.91
CA THR A 120 -4.21 4.63 -1.14
C THR A 120 -5.54 4.74 -0.38
N PRO A 121 -6.69 4.83 -1.07
CA PRO A 121 -7.95 5.33 -0.52
C PRO A 121 -8.64 4.39 0.46
N SER A 122 -8.32 3.10 0.43
CA SER A 122 -8.95 2.10 1.30
C SER A 122 -8.32 2.02 2.69
N HIS A 123 -7.02 2.30 2.76
CA HIS A 123 -6.22 2.38 3.97
C HIS A 123 -4.97 3.21 3.66
N GLN A 124 -5.06 4.51 3.91
CA GLN A 124 -4.01 5.46 3.56
C GLN A 124 -2.67 5.11 4.22
N TYR A 125 -1.63 5.01 3.44
CA TYR A 125 -0.29 4.76 3.98
C TYR A 125 0.46 6.08 4.22
N PRO A 126 0.99 6.33 5.44
CA PRO A 126 1.01 5.43 6.60
C PRO A 126 -0.08 5.68 7.64
N LEU A 127 -0.88 6.76 7.54
CA LEU A 127 -1.77 7.22 8.62
C LEU A 127 -2.99 6.32 8.86
N GLY A 128 -3.34 5.44 7.92
CA GLY A 128 -4.45 4.51 8.01
C GLY A 128 -5.83 5.16 7.85
N ALA A 129 -5.91 6.42 7.44
CA ALA A 129 -7.17 7.07 7.12
C ALA A 129 -7.89 6.33 6.00
N THR A 130 -9.20 6.18 6.10
CA THR A 130 -10.02 5.66 5.00
C THR A 130 -10.65 6.84 4.28
N MET A 131 -10.40 6.96 2.98
CA MET A 131 -10.96 8.04 2.17
C MET A 131 -12.49 7.96 2.14
N THR A 132 -13.15 9.03 2.59
CA THR A 132 -14.62 9.10 2.65
C THR A 132 -15.26 9.04 1.27
N ALA A 133 -16.55 8.67 1.21
CA ALA A 133 -17.28 8.62 -0.06
C ALA A 133 -17.30 9.99 -0.76
N ALA A 134 -17.44 11.08 -0.01
CA ALA A 134 -17.42 12.44 -0.56
C ALA A 134 -16.08 12.75 -1.22
N ARG A 135 -14.95 12.44 -0.57
CA ARG A 135 -13.59 12.66 -1.12
C ARG A 135 -13.33 11.77 -2.33
N ARG A 136 -13.84 10.53 -2.35
CA ARG A 136 -13.75 9.63 -3.51
C ARG A 136 -14.44 10.22 -4.72
N LEU A 137 -15.68 10.70 -4.55
CA LEU A 137 -16.43 11.36 -5.64
C LEU A 137 -15.75 12.66 -6.10
N GLN A 138 -15.17 13.45 -5.19
CA GLN A 138 -14.38 14.63 -5.56
C GLN A 138 -13.15 14.28 -6.39
N ALA A 139 -12.43 13.20 -6.03
CA ALA A 139 -11.25 12.75 -6.79
C ALA A 139 -11.64 12.26 -8.19
N LEU A 140 -12.74 11.50 -8.32
CA LEU A 140 -13.25 11.04 -9.61
C LEU A 140 -13.72 12.22 -10.48
N ALA A 141 -14.47 13.16 -9.92
CA ALA A 141 -14.91 14.37 -10.62
C ALA A 141 -13.74 15.24 -11.10
N TRP A 142 -12.68 15.36 -10.27
CA TRP A 142 -11.45 16.02 -10.68
C TRP A 142 -10.77 15.30 -11.83
N ALA A 143 -10.60 13.99 -11.74
CA ALA A 143 -9.96 13.20 -12.79
C ALA A 143 -10.72 13.29 -14.11
N GLN A 144 -12.04 13.25 -14.08
CA GLN A 144 -12.91 13.42 -15.24
C GLN A 144 -12.76 14.80 -15.87
N SER A 145 -12.93 15.86 -15.07
CA SER A 145 -12.92 17.24 -15.56
C SER A 145 -11.56 17.72 -16.08
N SER A 146 -10.47 17.23 -15.49
CA SER A 146 -9.10 17.57 -15.88
C SER A 146 -8.48 16.63 -16.91
N GLY A 147 -9.13 15.50 -17.22
CA GLY A 147 -8.58 14.43 -18.05
C GLY A 147 -7.39 13.72 -17.40
N ALA A 148 -7.28 13.78 -16.06
CA ALA A 148 -6.22 13.17 -15.30
C ALA A 148 -6.51 11.68 -14.99
N TRP A 149 -5.50 10.98 -14.49
CA TRP A 149 -5.57 9.57 -14.12
C TRP A 149 -5.46 9.40 -12.60
N ILE A 150 -6.09 8.37 -12.06
CA ILE A 150 -5.90 7.96 -10.67
C ILE A 150 -5.21 6.58 -10.66
N PHE A 151 -4.09 6.48 -9.94
CA PHE A 151 -3.46 5.21 -9.59
C PHE A 151 -3.94 4.84 -8.20
N GLU A 152 -4.92 3.95 -8.12
CA GLU A 152 -5.47 3.44 -6.87
C GLU A 152 -4.63 2.24 -6.40
N ASP A 153 -3.79 2.40 -5.39
CA ASP A 153 -3.01 1.31 -4.79
C ASP A 153 -3.77 0.75 -3.57
N ASP A 154 -4.30 -0.45 -3.74
CA ASP A 154 -5.07 -1.19 -2.75
C ASP A 154 -4.24 -2.38 -2.24
N TYR A 155 -3.41 -2.11 -1.22
CA TYR A 155 -2.37 -3.04 -0.79
C TYR A 155 -2.76 -3.97 0.36
N ASP A 156 -3.75 -3.62 1.21
CA ASP A 156 -4.12 -4.39 2.41
C ASP A 156 -5.59 -4.28 2.83
N SER A 157 -6.47 -3.86 1.95
CA SER A 157 -7.90 -3.67 2.21
C SER A 157 -8.66 -4.94 2.64
N GLU A 158 -8.07 -6.11 2.45
CA GLU A 158 -8.57 -7.38 2.95
C GLU A 158 -8.61 -7.44 4.49
N TYR A 159 -7.81 -6.61 5.17
CA TYR A 159 -7.67 -6.60 6.62
C TYR A 159 -8.41 -5.41 7.24
N ARG A 160 -9.76 -5.50 7.25
CA ARG A 160 -10.62 -4.56 7.97
C ARG A 160 -11.22 -5.24 9.21
N TYR A 161 -11.21 -4.51 10.34
CA TYR A 161 -11.62 -5.01 11.63
C TYR A 161 -12.95 -4.35 12.06
N GLY A 162 -14.07 -5.09 11.95
CA GLY A 162 -15.39 -4.61 12.42
C GLY A 162 -16.21 -3.80 11.42
N ASN A 163 -15.69 -3.40 10.26
CA ASN A 163 -16.40 -2.60 9.27
C ASN A 163 -16.74 -3.41 8.02
N GLN A 164 -17.80 -2.99 7.30
CA GLN A 164 -18.14 -3.57 6.01
C GLN A 164 -17.06 -3.26 4.96
N PRO A 165 -16.90 -4.12 3.93
CA PRO A 165 -16.05 -3.82 2.80
C PRO A 165 -16.45 -2.48 2.14
N ILE A 166 -15.47 -1.69 1.74
CA ILE A 166 -15.69 -0.45 1.01
C ILE A 166 -15.34 -0.73 -0.46
N ALA A 167 -16.22 -0.28 -1.38
CA ALA A 167 -15.94 -0.34 -2.80
C ALA A 167 -14.64 0.43 -3.13
N SER A 168 -13.89 -0.04 -4.12
CA SER A 168 -12.72 0.67 -4.64
C SER A 168 -13.14 2.00 -5.31
N LEU A 169 -12.20 2.91 -5.53
CA LEU A 169 -12.42 4.07 -6.41
C LEU A 169 -12.79 3.62 -7.80
N GLN A 170 -12.09 2.61 -8.32
CA GLN A 170 -12.36 2.04 -9.64
C GLN A 170 -13.79 1.50 -9.76
N GLY A 171 -14.32 0.88 -8.70
CA GLY A 171 -15.71 0.40 -8.69
C GLY A 171 -16.76 1.51 -8.64
N LEU A 172 -16.38 2.74 -8.34
CA LEU A 172 -17.22 3.94 -8.37
C LEU A 172 -17.01 4.75 -9.66
N ASP A 173 -15.96 4.43 -10.43
CA ASP A 173 -15.55 5.15 -11.64
C ASP A 173 -16.42 4.75 -12.83
N GLY A 174 -17.21 5.71 -13.34
CA GLY A 174 -18.01 5.53 -14.55
C GLY A 174 -17.26 5.85 -15.85
N ASP A 175 -16.11 6.55 -15.77
CA ASP A 175 -15.42 7.15 -16.92
C ASP A 175 -14.08 6.49 -17.27
N ALA A 176 -13.77 5.38 -16.64
CA ALA A 176 -12.56 4.59 -16.85
C ALA A 176 -11.24 5.39 -16.68
N ARG A 177 -11.16 6.25 -15.64
CA ARG A 177 -9.99 7.07 -15.32
C ARG A 177 -9.12 6.49 -14.20
N VAL A 178 -9.49 5.34 -13.65
CA VAL A 178 -8.76 4.70 -12.54
C VAL A 178 -8.01 3.46 -13.04
N VAL A 179 -6.71 3.41 -12.77
CA VAL A 179 -5.90 2.19 -12.84
C VAL A 179 -5.82 1.62 -11.43
N TYR A 180 -6.50 0.50 -11.21
CA TYR A 180 -6.47 -0.20 -9.93
C TYR A 180 -5.23 -1.07 -9.82
N ILE A 181 -4.51 -0.99 -8.70
CA ILE A 181 -3.28 -1.73 -8.42
C ILE A 181 -3.48 -2.55 -7.15
N GLY A 182 -3.23 -3.85 -7.22
CA GLY A 182 -3.28 -4.75 -6.07
C GLY A 182 -2.04 -5.63 -5.96
N THR A 183 -1.86 -6.24 -4.80
CA THR A 183 -0.67 -7.07 -4.54
C THR A 183 -0.97 -8.28 -3.68
N PHE A 184 -0.35 -9.43 -4.00
CA PHE A 184 -0.32 -10.59 -3.12
C PHE A 184 0.77 -10.53 -2.04
N SER A 185 1.69 -9.55 -2.13
CA SER A 185 2.81 -9.43 -1.19
C SER A 185 2.39 -9.18 0.26
N LYS A 186 1.27 -8.50 0.48
CA LYS A 186 0.74 -8.19 1.81
C LYS A 186 -0.21 -9.26 2.32
N VAL A 187 -0.98 -9.85 1.43
CA VAL A 187 -1.99 -10.87 1.78
C VAL A 187 -1.42 -12.29 1.87
N LEU A 188 -0.27 -12.56 1.26
CA LEU A 188 0.46 -13.82 1.37
C LEU A 188 1.82 -13.60 2.03
N PHE A 189 2.84 -13.26 1.23
CA PHE A 189 4.18 -12.92 1.76
C PHE A 189 4.97 -12.07 0.73
N PRO A 190 5.85 -11.16 1.21
CA PRO A 190 6.52 -10.20 0.34
C PRO A 190 7.40 -10.81 -0.75
N ALA A 191 8.09 -11.93 -0.46
CA ALA A 191 9.01 -12.59 -1.40
C ALA A 191 8.30 -13.28 -2.57
N LEU A 192 6.97 -13.42 -2.55
CA LEU A 192 6.19 -13.97 -3.67
C LEU A 192 6.33 -13.12 -4.94
N ARG A 193 6.47 -11.82 -4.77
CA ARG A 193 6.65 -10.84 -5.84
C ARG A 193 5.62 -10.93 -6.98
N VAL A 194 4.34 -11.03 -6.61
CA VAL A 194 3.22 -10.98 -7.55
C VAL A 194 2.24 -9.90 -7.15
N GLY A 195 1.90 -9.06 -8.11
CA GLY A 195 0.84 -8.08 -8.04
C GLY A 195 -0.02 -8.14 -9.31
N TYR A 196 -0.97 -7.26 -9.39
CA TYR A 196 -1.85 -7.15 -10.54
C TYR A 196 -2.37 -5.72 -10.66
N MET A 197 -2.86 -5.37 -11.84
CA MET A 197 -3.61 -4.16 -12.08
C MET A 197 -4.82 -4.45 -12.96
N ALA A 198 -5.91 -3.70 -12.72
CA ALA A 198 -7.03 -3.60 -13.64
C ALA A 198 -6.87 -2.31 -14.45
N ILE A 199 -6.79 -2.45 -15.76
CA ILE A 199 -6.47 -1.39 -16.72
C ILE A 199 -7.74 -1.00 -17.46
N PRO A 200 -8.01 0.29 -17.71
CA PRO A 200 -9.06 0.72 -18.64
C PRO A 200 -8.95 0.01 -19.99
N ALA A 201 -10.09 -0.45 -20.52
CA ALA A 201 -10.12 -1.36 -21.69
C ALA A 201 -9.41 -0.79 -22.93
N ASP A 202 -9.57 0.52 -23.18
CA ASP A 202 -8.96 1.26 -24.28
C ASP A 202 -7.44 1.40 -24.18
N LEU A 203 -6.87 1.22 -22.97
CA LEU A 203 -5.43 1.35 -22.70
C LEU A 203 -4.68 0.02 -22.72
N VAL A 204 -5.38 -1.12 -22.71
CA VAL A 204 -4.74 -2.44 -22.58
C VAL A 204 -3.62 -2.64 -23.60
N ALA A 205 -3.84 -2.29 -24.87
CA ALA A 205 -2.82 -2.45 -25.91
C ALA A 205 -1.54 -1.64 -25.63
N ARG A 206 -1.68 -0.42 -25.09
CA ARG A 206 -0.54 0.45 -24.74
C ARG A 206 0.24 -0.13 -23.56
N PHE A 207 -0.45 -0.64 -22.53
CA PHE A 207 0.16 -1.31 -21.39
C PHE A 207 0.91 -2.58 -21.80
N VAL A 208 0.31 -3.39 -22.69
CA VAL A 208 0.95 -4.59 -23.26
C VAL A 208 2.26 -4.24 -23.99
N ALA A 209 2.27 -3.20 -24.81
CA ALA A 209 3.46 -2.76 -25.53
C ALA A 209 4.59 -2.34 -24.57
N VAL A 210 4.28 -1.55 -23.54
CA VAL A 210 5.28 -1.14 -22.53
C VAL A 210 5.78 -2.35 -21.74
N ARG A 211 4.88 -3.27 -21.33
CA ARG A 211 5.25 -4.48 -20.61
C ARG A 211 6.17 -5.37 -21.42
N ALA A 212 5.83 -5.64 -22.68
CA ALA A 212 6.61 -6.49 -23.57
C ALA A 212 8.03 -5.94 -23.79
N ALA A 213 8.18 -4.62 -23.86
CA ALA A 213 9.47 -3.95 -23.98
C ALA A 213 10.31 -3.97 -22.69
N MET A 214 9.68 -4.13 -21.52
CA MET A 214 10.39 -4.11 -20.23
C MET A 214 10.99 -5.48 -19.85
N ASP A 215 10.16 -6.53 -19.85
CA ASP A 215 10.54 -7.85 -19.35
C ASP A 215 9.74 -9.01 -19.98
N ILE A 216 9.17 -8.77 -21.16
CA ILE A 216 8.43 -9.74 -21.98
C ILE A 216 7.16 -10.25 -21.29
N CYS A 217 7.28 -11.05 -20.23
CA CYS A 217 6.16 -11.67 -19.52
C CYS A 217 6.54 -12.04 -18.07
N PRO A 218 5.55 -12.15 -17.17
CA PRO A 218 5.81 -12.62 -15.82
C PRO A 218 5.99 -14.16 -15.77
N PRO A 219 6.78 -14.71 -14.79
CA PRO A 219 7.03 -16.14 -14.64
C PRO A 219 5.74 -16.97 -14.54
N SER A 220 5.62 -18.07 -15.30
CA SER A 220 4.41 -18.88 -15.41
C SER A 220 4.11 -19.74 -14.18
N LEU A 221 5.14 -20.37 -13.58
CA LEU A 221 4.99 -21.32 -12.47
C LEU A 221 4.25 -20.74 -11.27
N VAL A 222 4.65 -19.54 -10.83
CA VAL A 222 4.03 -18.87 -9.70
C VAL A 222 2.60 -18.49 -10.02
N GLN A 223 2.33 -18.04 -11.24
CA GLN A 223 0.99 -17.68 -11.71
C GLN A 223 0.04 -18.88 -11.74
N ALA A 224 0.46 -20.03 -12.28
CA ALA A 224 -0.33 -21.25 -12.29
C ALA A 224 -0.64 -21.73 -10.86
N THR A 225 0.34 -21.65 -9.98
CA THR A 225 0.16 -21.97 -8.54
C THR A 225 -0.86 -21.06 -7.87
N LEU A 226 -0.77 -19.74 -8.10
CA LEU A 226 -1.71 -18.77 -7.51
C LEU A 226 -3.12 -18.94 -8.08
N ALA A 227 -3.26 -19.20 -9.36
CA ALA A 227 -4.56 -19.43 -9.98
C ALA A 227 -5.28 -20.62 -9.32
N GLU A 228 -4.57 -21.72 -9.10
CA GLU A 228 -5.14 -22.87 -8.39
C GLU A 228 -5.45 -22.54 -6.92
N PHE A 229 -4.58 -21.79 -6.24
CA PHE A 229 -4.78 -21.36 -4.87
C PHE A 229 -6.04 -20.52 -4.68
N LEU A 230 -6.30 -19.59 -5.61
CA LEU A 230 -7.51 -18.77 -5.63
C LEU A 230 -8.75 -19.64 -5.91
N ARG A 231 -8.76 -20.40 -7.01
CA ARG A 231 -9.91 -21.20 -7.48
C ARG A 231 -10.31 -22.32 -6.51
N ALA A 232 -9.34 -22.94 -5.83
CA ALA A 232 -9.61 -23.98 -4.83
C ALA A 232 -10.09 -23.43 -3.48
N GLY A 233 -10.31 -22.12 -3.35
CA GLY A 233 -10.78 -21.46 -2.13
C GLY A 233 -9.76 -21.42 -0.98
N HIS A 234 -8.50 -21.76 -1.27
CA HIS A 234 -7.42 -21.69 -0.27
C HIS A 234 -7.12 -20.25 0.13
N PHE A 235 -7.18 -19.33 -0.83
CA PHE A 235 -6.96 -17.91 -0.59
C PHE A 235 -8.00 -17.33 0.37
N ALA A 236 -9.28 -17.56 0.13
CA ALA A 236 -10.36 -17.09 1.00
C ALA A 236 -10.25 -17.65 2.44
N ARG A 237 -9.86 -18.94 2.57
CA ARG A 237 -9.60 -19.54 3.87
C ARG A 237 -8.40 -18.93 4.58
N HIS A 238 -7.34 -18.66 3.83
CA HIS A 238 -6.14 -17.97 4.34
C HIS A 238 -6.49 -16.57 4.85
N LEU A 239 -7.18 -15.74 4.06
CA LEU A 239 -7.59 -14.41 4.46
C LEU A 239 -8.41 -14.39 5.75
N ARG A 240 -9.40 -15.30 5.89
CA ARG A 240 -10.19 -15.43 7.12
C ARG A 240 -9.31 -15.71 8.35
N LYS A 241 -8.36 -16.65 8.21
CA LYS A 241 -7.41 -16.98 9.28
C LYS A 241 -6.52 -15.81 9.64
N MET A 242 -5.96 -15.13 8.63
CA MET A 242 -5.03 -14.02 8.85
C MET A 242 -5.75 -12.79 9.40
N ARG A 243 -6.99 -12.54 9.00
CA ARG A 243 -7.80 -11.44 9.56
C ARG A 243 -8.01 -11.62 11.06
N ALA A 244 -8.39 -12.81 11.52
CA ALA A 244 -8.54 -13.11 12.93
C ALA A 244 -7.20 -12.95 13.70
N LEU A 245 -6.10 -13.49 13.14
CA LEU A 245 -4.78 -13.40 13.74
C LEU A 245 -4.29 -11.96 13.87
N TYR A 246 -4.47 -11.14 12.83
CA TYR A 246 -4.03 -9.74 12.84
C TYR A 246 -4.92 -8.88 13.73
N ALA A 247 -6.22 -9.15 13.80
CA ALA A 247 -7.12 -8.49 14.77
C ALA A 247 -6.64 -8.71 16.21
N GLU A 248 -6.27 -9.94 16.57
CA GLU A 248 -5.75 -10.28 17.89
C GLU A 248 -4.41 -9.54 18.17
N ARG A 249 -3.46 -9.60 17.23
CA ARG A 249 -2.16 -8.92 17.37
C ARG A 249 -2.30 -7.40 17.49
N ARG A 250 -3.19 -6.81 16.68
CA ARG A 250 -3.51 -5.38 16.75
C ARG A 250 -4.04 -5.02 18.13
N SER A 251 -5.02 -5.77 18.66
CA SER A 251 -5.59 -5.48 19.99
C SER A 251 -4.54 -5.53 21.09
N VAL A 252 -3.63 -6.50 21.05
CA VAL A 252 -2.52 -6.58 22.02
C VAL A 252 -1.56 -5.38 21.85
N LEU A 253 -1.24 -4.98 20.61
CA LEU A 253 -0.36 -3.84 20.36
C LEU A 253 -0.97 -2.53 20.86
N VAL A 254 -2.24 -2.28 20.55
CA VAL A 254 -2.97 -1.07 21.00
C VAL A 254 -2.98 -1.02 22.53
N ALA A 255 -3.42 -2.09 23.20
CA ALA A 255 -3.46 -2.14 24.65
C ALA A 255 -2.08 -1.90 25.29
N SER A 256 -1.02 -2.54 24.76
CA SER A 256 0.34 -2.35 25.28
C SER A 256 0.85 -0.92 25.08
N LEU A 257 0.54 -0.28 23.94
CA LEU A 257 0.93 1.12 23.69
C LEU A 257 0.18 2.10 24.60
N GLU A 258 -1.11 1.87 24.83
CA GLU A 258 -1.93 2.68 25.72
C GLU A 258 -1.43 2.55 27.18
N GLU A 259 -1.14 1.35 27.64
CA GLU A 259 -0.63 1.09 28.98
C GLU A 259 0.73 1.72 29.23
N GLU A 260 1.67 1.56 28.29
CA GLU A 260 3.06 1.95 28.48
C GLU A 260 3.38 3.40 28.07
N LEU A 261 2.62 3.96 27.12
CA LEU A 261 2.93 5.23 26.44
C LEU A 261 1.71 6.10 26.15
N GLY A 262 0.50 5.76 26.64
CA GLY A 262 -0.76 6.42 26.26
C GLY A 262 -0.77 7.94 26.44
N ASP A 263 -0.13 8.46 27.49
CA ASP A 263 -0.03 9.91 27.75
C ASP A 263 0.83 10.64 26.68
N ARG A 264 1.63 9.91 25.93
CA ARG A 264 2.65 10.45 25.02
C ARG A 264 2.35 10.23 23.55
N LEU A 265 1.36 9.39 23.24
CA LEU A 265 1.04 8.97 21.89
C LEU A 265 -0.38 9.33 21.49
N ILE A 266 -0.56 9.49 20.19
CA ILE A 266 -1.85 9.43 19.50
C ILE A 266 -1.76 8.24 18.54
N LEU A 267 -2.65 7.26 18.70
CA LEU A 267 -2.72 6.11 17.78
C LEU A 267 -3.59 6.46 16.57
N LEU A 268 -3.08 6.17 15.37
CA LEU A 268 -3.76 6.42 14.11
C LEU A 268 -3.77 5.13 13.27
N GLY A 269 -4.83 4.93 12.49
CA GLY A 269 -4.91 3.85 11.51
C GLY A 269 -5.13 2.46 12.12
N ASP A 270 -5.63 2.37 13.34
CA ASP A 270 -5.84 1.10 14.01
C ASP A 270 -7.09 0.33 13.56
N GLN A 271 -7.93 0.88 12.67
CA GLN A 271 -9.20 0.27 12.24
C GLN A 271 -9.05 -0.75 11.10
N ALA A 272 -7.93 -0.76 10.41
CA ALA A 272 -7.68 -1.63 9.25
C ALA A 272 -6.18 -1.92 9.07
N GLY A 273 -5.85 -2.77 8.09
CA GLY A 273 -4.50 -3.00 7.61
C GLY A 273 -3.65 -3.91 8.48
N MET A 274 -2.34 -3.76 8.36
CA MET A 274 -1.32 -4.59 9.01
C MET A 274 -0.35 -3.76 9.87
N HIS A 275 -0.59 -2.46 10.01
CA HIS A 275 0.20 -1.51 10.79
C HIS A 275 -0.73 -0.46 11.40
N LEU A 276 -0.20 0.27 12.36
CA LEU A 276 -0.75 1.50 12.91
C LEU A 276 0.37 2.54 13.06
N VAL A 277 0.00 3.78 13.28
CA VAL A 277 0.95 4.85 13.61
C VAL A 277 0.82 5.23 15.08
N ALA A 278 1.93 5.22 15.78
CA ALA A 278 2.10 5.82 17.10
C ALA A 278 2.73 7.21 16.93
N ALA A 279 1.88 8.25 16.80
CA ALA A 279 2.32 9.62 16.65
C ALA A 279 2.66 10.23 18.02
N PHE A 280 3.82 10.89 18.14
CA PHE A 280 4.24 11.54 19.38
C PHE A 280 3.51 12.87 19.60
N LYS A 281 3.11 13.14 20.84
CA LYS A 281 2.60 14.44 21.27
C LYS A 281 3.73 15.44 21.51
N ASP A 282 4.90 14.93 21.90
CA ASP A 282 6.13 15.69 22.17
C ASP A 282 7.03 15.75 20.92
N ASP A 283 7.96 16.69 20.87
CA ASP A 283 9.00 16.74 19.84
C ASP A 283 10.06 15.66 20.05
N VAL A 284 9.80 14.49 19.51
CA VAL A 284 10.69 13.33 19.50
C VAL A 284 11.34 13.20 18.13
N ASP A 285 12.66 13.04 18.09
CA ASP A 285 13.36 12.64 16.87
C ASP A 285 13.06 11.17 16.59
N ASP A 286 12.06 10.93 15.74
CA ASP A 286 11.57 9.60 15.42
C ASP A 286 12.57 8.78 14.58
N ARG A 287 13.46 9.44 13.83
CA ARG A 287 14.54 8.78 13.07
C ARG A 287 15.59 8.23 14.02
N LEU A 288 16.09 9.07 14.95
CA LEU A 288 17.04 8.64 15.96
C LEU A 288 16.48 7.53 16.85
N LEU A 289 15.18 7.64 17.20
CA LEU A 289 14.49 6.61 17.98
C LEU A 289 14.43 5.28 17.22
N ALA A 290 14.01 5.30 15.95
CA ALA A 290 13.93 4.09 15.12
C ALA A 290 15.30 3.43 14.92
N GLU A 291 16.37 4.21 14.67
CA GLU A 291 17.74 3.71 14.58
C GLU A 291 18.22 3.08 15.88
N THR A 292 17.96 3.73 17.02
CA THR A 292 18.36 3.22 18.33
C THR A 292 17.61 1.95 18.70
N ALA A 293 16.31 1.90 18.41
CA ALA A 293 15.48 0.72 18.60
C ALA A 293 15.95 -0.45 17.71
N ALA A 294 16.31 -0.19 16.44
CA ALA A 294 16.82 -1.20 15.51
C ALA A 294 18.10 -1.86 16.02
N ARG A 295 19.03 -1.11 16.66
CA ARG A 295 20.24 -1.66 17.29
C ARG A 295 19.92 -2.63 18.42
N GLN A 296 18.71 -2.54 18.98
CA GLN A 296 18.20 -3.47 20.01
C GLN A 296 17.27 -4.53 19.44
N GLY A 297 17.21 -4.69 18.10
CA GLY A 297 16.37 -5.68 17.42
C GLY A 297 14.88 -5.31 17.35
N LEU A 298 14.52 -4.03 17.48
CA LEU A 298 13.18 -3.50 17.30
C LEU A 298 13.11 -2.70 16.00
N TRP A 299 12.57 -3.31 14.95
CA TRP A 299 12.46 -2.69 13.65
C TRP A 299 11.15 -1.90 13.54
N THR A 300 11.25 -0.59 13.44
CA THR A 300 10.15 0.35 13.25
C THR A 300 10.50 1.31 12.12
N MET A 301 9.49 1.94 11.51
CA MET A 301 9.72 2.97 10.50
C MET A 301 9.39 4.34 11.10
N PRO A 302 10.28 5.33 11.00
CA PRO A 302 9.96 6.70 11.45
C PRO A 302 8.91 7.31 10.52
N LEU A 303 7.84 7.87 11.09
CA LEU A 303 6.76 8.52 10.35
C LEU A 303 7.30 9.69 9.50
N SER A 304 8.29 10.42 10.02
CA SER A 304 8.93 11.52 9.30
C SER A 304 9.56 11.11 7.97
N SER A 305 9.89 9.83 7.78
CA SER A 305 10.42 9.33 6.51
C SER A 305 9.37 9.17 5.40
N CYS A 306 8.10 9.26 5.75
CA CYS A 306 6.99 9.18 4.79
C CYS A 306 6.62 10.54 4.20
N TYR A 307 7.27 11.62 4.64
CA TYR A 307 7.07 12.97 4.11
C TYR A 307 8.11 13.29 3.03
N LEU A 308 7.68 13.98 1.97
CA LEU A 308 8.56 14.60 0.98
C LEU A 308 9.06 15.96 1.44
N GLY A 309 8.21 16.70 2.13
CA GLY A 309 8.53 17.98 2.76
C GLY A 309 8.88 17.87 4.25
N PRO A 310 8.91 18.99 4.97
CA PRO A 310 9.05 18.99 6.43
C PRO A 310 7.91 18.19 7.08
N PRO A 311 8.20 17.28 8.02
CA PRO A 311 7.18 16.44 8.63
C PRO A 311 6.27 17.26 9.55
N ALA A 312 4.95 17.24 9.28
CA ALA A 312 3.96 17.86 10.16
C ALA A 312 3.73 17.07 11.45
N ARG A 313 4.07 15.78 11.44
CA ARG A 313 3.98 14.89 12.62
C ARG A 313 5.19 13.97 12.66
N ARG A 314 5.61 13.62 13.88
CA ARG A 314 6.64 12.61 14.15
C ARG A 314 6.01 11.43 14.86
N GLY A 315 6.57 10.24 14.67
CA GLY A 315 6.02 9.02 15.23
C GLY A 315 6.67 7.78 14.66
N LEU A 316 6.08 6.63 14.94
CA LEU A 316 6.54 5.35 14.43
C LEU A 316 5.40 4.63 13.70
N VAL A 317 5.69 4.09 12.53
CA VAL A 317 4.82 3.14 11.83
C VAL A 317 5.14 1.75 12.37
N LEU A 318 4.17 1.13 13.04
CA LEU A 318 4.32 -0.13 13.78
C LEU A 318 3.54 -1.24 13.08
N GLY A 319 4.26 -2.17 12.44
CA GLY A 319 3.66 -3.34 11.81
C GLY A 319 3.47 -4.47 12.81
N TYR A 320 2.29 -5.10 12.83
CA TYR A 320 1.97 -6.24 13.71
C TYR A 320 1.85 -7.58 12.96
N GLY A 321 1.99 -7.57 11.63
CA GLY A 321 1.86 -8.77 10.82
C GLY A 321 2.95 -9.83 11.07
N GLY A 322 4.17 -9.42 11.41
CA GLY A 322 5.32 -10.32 11.59
C GLY A 322 5.63 -10.74 13.03
N THR A 323 5.03 -10.09 14.05
CA THR A 323 5.37 -10.31 15.45
C THR A 323 4.34 -11.19 16.15
N GLY A 324 4.78 -12.23 16.83
CA GLY A 324 3.90 -13.08 17.65
C GLY A 324 3.29 -12.27 18.81
N LYS A 325 1.99 -12.50 19.09
CA LYS A 325 1.25 -11.71 20.10
C LYS A 325 1.93 -11.69 21.48
N GLN A 326 2.56 -12.80 21.87
CA GLN A 326 3.25 -12.94 23.16
C GLN A 326 4.52 -12.07 23.28
N LEU A 327 5.07 -11.62 22.15
CA LEU A 327 6.29 -10.78 22.11
C LEU A 327 5.96 -9.28 22.07
N ILE A 328 4.74 -8.91 21.76
CA ILE A 328 4.34 -7.52 21.56
C ILE A 328 4.50 -6.69 22.86
N PRO A 329 3.99 -7.12 24.04
CA PRO A 329 4.13 -6.31 25.26
C PRO A 329 5.58 -6.03 25.60
N ALA A 330 6.44 -7.06 25.60
CA ALA A 330 7.87 -6.89 25.87
C ALA A 330 8.57 -5.98 24.84
N SER A 331 8.13 -6.01 23.58
CA SER A 331 8.65 -5.11 22.53
C SER A 331 8.26 -3.65 22.79
N VAL A 332 7.03 -3.40 23.24
CA VAL A 332 6.57 -2.06 23.59
C VAL A 332 7.28 -1.52 24.83
N SER A 333 7.45 -2.34 25.88
CA SER A 333 8.22 -1.94 27.07
C SER A 333 9.67 -1.59 26.73
N ARG A 334 10.31 -2.35 25.82
CA ARG A 334 11.66 -2.02 25.32
C ARG A 334 11.67 -0.71 24.53
N LEU A 335 10.65 -0.46 23.69
CA LEU A 335 10.53 0.79 22.94
C LEU A 335 10.43 1.98 23.90
N ARG A 336 9.61 1.87 24.98
CA ARG A 336 9.53 2.88 26.03
C ARG A 336 10.90 3.16 26.66
N ALA A 337 11.63 2.12 27.04
CA ALA A 337 12.95 2.29 27.65
C ALA A 337 13.94 3.02 26.73
N VAL A 338 13.94 2.72 25.42
CA VAL A 338 14.76 3.43 24.43
C VAL A 338 14.36 4.90 24.33
N LEU A 339 13.08 5.20 24.30
CA LEU A 339 12.55 6.56 24.24
C LEU A 339 12.96 7.39 25.47
N GLU A 340 12.80 6.83 26.67
CA GLU A 340 13.20 7.47 27.94
C GLU A 340 14.72 7.73 28.01
N ALA A 341 15.53 6.77 27.57
CA ALA A 341 16.98 6.93 27.53
C ALA A 341 17.41 8.09 26.63
N LEU A 342 16.83 8.21 25.43
CA LEU A 342 17.11 9.30 24.50
C LEU A 342 16.69 10.66 25.06
N GLN A 343 15.56 10.75 25.75
CA GLN A 343 15.10 12.00 26.35
C GLN A 343 15.99 12.44 27.53
N ASN A 344 16.42 11.49 28.36
CA ASN A 344 17.34 11.77 29.45
C ASN A 344 18.71 12.26 28.95
N GLN A 345 19.20 11.72 27.82
CA GLN A 345 20.40 12.22 27.17
C GLN A 345 20.23 13.67 26.66
N ARG A 346 19.13 13.99 26.01
CA ARG A 346 18.84 15.37 25.54
C ARG A 346 18.77 16.37 26.68
N ARG A 347 18.10 16.03 27.79
CA ARG A 347 18.00 16.90 28.99
C ARG A 347 19.39 17.18 29.60
N ARG A 348 20.25 16.18 29.68
CA ARG A 348 21.62 16.35 30.17
C ARG A 348 22.47 17.24 29.27
N SER A 349 22.34 17.08 27.94
CA SER A 349 23.08 17.90 26.97
C SER A 349 22.61 19.36 26.99
N SER A 350 21.31 19.62 27.15
CA SER A 350 20.77 20.99 27.24
C SER A 350 21.10 21.68 28.58
N SER A 351 21.31 20.93 29.64
CA SER A 351 21.73 21.49 30.95
C SER A 351 23.24 21.78 31.06
N LEU A 352 24.05 21.35 30.08
CA LEU A 352 25.48 21.55 29.98
C LEU A 352 25.88 22.66 28.99
N SER A 353 24.93 23.24 28.27
CA SER A 353 25.17 24.42 27.43
C SER A 353 24.89 25.67 28.25
N PRO A 354 25.89 26.56 28.49
CA PRO A 354 25.76 27.76 29.30
C PRO A 354 24.86 28.82 28.65
#